data_b00623fe15edbf9a69cc423a423aa6cb
#
_entry.id   b00623fe15edbf9a69cc423a423aa6cb
#
_cell.length_a   1.000
_cell.length_b   1.000
_cell.length_c   1.000
_cell.angle_alpha   90.00
_cell.angle_beta   90.00
_cell.angle_gamma   90.00
#
_symmetry.space_group_name_H-M   'P 1'
#
loop_
_entity.id
_entity.type
_entity.pdbx_description
1 polymer ?
#
loop_
_entity_poly.entity_id
_entity_poly.type
_entity_poly.pdbx_seq_one_letter_code
_entity_poly.pdbx_strand_id
1 'polypeptide(L)'
;KYVVNLICFPMFIVFISDLFNKINGYGGKVYFDVFKSIFSNFLPFLFISILISLLTLILTALFNDSKKAKIVILVLTLILLFVNDIKYSIMGIPIELTDVGYLNPDNMNMMGTATSSIGLWIIKTIIKSLIYILLGIIIVLLDKHHNLKFNDLKKRIIIPFVSLVILIIPFTFNTHINNFILKNIYRMSKSEILATSEIDQLYYEEGYFQGMYLDKLGNKFVLPDEYSRKTAQNAINEAVSKSNKSSWKKANVVILLSETFSDPQRLSGIEYDRELMPNIKSYEKDDDKIVTDLLVNPYGGTSVNSEFEVLTGVSLSFLNVGYIGYTQYYNDNLKGKNQSLINEFNNNGYETMYLTPWGETSYRSKYVYSILGADKTIYGNELKGKNKGTYYSDESLMNDIYDQLKTTSKGNYKFIMAASGQNHFPYLDKYKESDYDVNVKSTKYDKEATNMFRSYAQGIYDADKALNQLYKKIQNLDTPTIVVMFGDHQPFMGKKDNTSDYLQNSYFNTNDEIINDIRLHTTKAVILANFKLDTSDNLEFINSSYLGAYVLNKMDLKVSDYFKFVDY
;
A
#
# COMPACT_ATOMS: atom_id res chain seq x y z
N LYS A 1 -29.30 15.82 31.90
CA LYS A 1 -28.08 16.38 31.27
C LYS A 1 -27.02 15.32 31.01
N TYR A 2 -26.63 14.53 32.02
CA TYR A 2 -25.60 13.49 31.86
C TYR A 2 -26.01 12.45 30.82
N VAL A 3 -27.23 11.92 30.82
CA VAL A 3 -27.70 10.92 29.84
C VAL A 3 -27.52 11.43 28.40
N VAL A 4 -27.97 12.65 28.10
CA VAL A 4 -27.87 13.21 26.75
C VAL A 4 -26.40 13.39 26.31
N ASN A 5 -25.53 13.86 27.22
CA ASN A 5 -24.15 14.14 26.89
C ASN A 5 -23.26 12.90 26.84
N LEU A 6 -23.53 11.89 27.67
CA LEU A 6 -22.64 10.75 27.88
C LEU A 6 -23.17 9.43 27.29
N ILE A 7 -24.42 9.41 26.88
CA ILE A 7 -25.04 8.21 26.27
C ILE A 7 -25.56 8.56 24.87
N CYS A 8 -26.57 9.43 24.78
CA CYS A 8 -27.26 9.67 23.51
C CYS A 8 -26.32 10.26 22.43
N PHE A 9 -25.52 11.27 22.80
CA PHE A 9 -24.64 11.91 21.85
C PHE A 9 -23.49 10.98 21.35
N PRO A 10 -22.73 10.28 22.21
CA PRO A 10 -21.72 9.34 21.75
C PRO A 10 -22.29 8.21 20.89
N MET A 11 -23.42 7.60 21.29
CA MET A 11 -24.07 6.57 20.48
C MET A 11 -24.51 7.09 19.11
N PHE A 12 -24.96 8.35 19.03
CA PHE A 12 -25.28 8.99 17.77
C PHE A 12 -24.02 9.12 16.88
N ILE A 13 -22.88 9.54 17.43
CA ILE A 13 -21.62 9.67 16.67
C ILE A 13 -21.21 8.32 16.07
N VAL A 14 -21.25 7.25 16.88
CA VAL A 14 -20.91 5.91 16.37
C VAL A 14 -21.91 5.47 15.29
N PHE A 15 -23.20 5.60 15.55
CA PHE A 15 -24.27 5.22 14.61
C PHE A 15 -24.13 5.91 13.25
N ILE A 16 -23.94 7.24 13.26
CA ILE A 16 -23.85 8.00 12.02
C ILE A 16 -22.57 7.67 11.24
N SER A 17 -21.47 7.41 11.96
CA SER A 17 -20.20 7.00 11.34
C SER A 17 -20.31 5.64 10.67
N ASP A 18 -20.97 4.68 11.32
CA ASP A 18 -21.23 3.35 10.74
C ASP A 18 -22.16 3.45 9.52
N LEU A 19 -23.19 4.31 9.59
CA LEU A 19 -24.07 4.56 8.45
C LEU A 19 -23.30 5.12 7.25
N PHE A 20 -22.42 6.12 7.47
CA PHE A 20 -21.61 6.73 6.40
C PHE A 20 -20.62 5.74 5.81
N ASN A 21 -19.98 4.94 6.63
CA ASN A 21 -19.05 3.92 6.18
C ASN A 21 -19.75 2.88 5.27
N LYS A 22 -20.92 2.38 5.68
CA LYS A 22 -21.66 1.38 4.90
C LYS A 22 -22.22 1.90 3.58
N ILE A 23 -22.53 3.20 3.47
CA ILE A 23 -22.95 3.82 2.21
C ILE A 23 -21.81 3.80 1.17
N ASN A 24 -20.55 3.74 1.58
CA ASN A 24 -19.40 3.70 0.68
C ASN A 24 -19.10 2.29 0.14
N GLY A 25 -19.29 1.26 0.95
CA GLY A 25 -18.71 -0.05 0.68
C GLY A 25 -19.51 -1.00 -0.23
N TYR A 26 -20.87 -0.95 -0.27
CA TYR A 26 -21.63 -1.96 -1.04
C TYR A 26 -23.01 -1.41 -1.48
N GLY A 27 -23.23 -1.36 -2.78
CA GLY A 27 -24.42 -0.78 -3.41
C GLY A 27 -25.77 -1.30 -2.91
N GLY A 28 -26.55 -0.43 -2.28
CA GLY A 28 -28.02 -0.44 -2.37
C GLY A 28 -28.84 -1.13 -1.29
N LYS A 29 -28.29 -1.94 -0.37
CA LYS A 29 -29.06 -2.58 0.75
C LYS A 29 -28.73 -2.02 2.13
N VAL A 30 -28.19 -0.85 2.19
CA VAL A 30 -27.41 -0.28 3.28
C VAL A 30 -28.17 -0.07 4.61
N TYR A 31 -29.43 0.36 4.54
CA TYR A 31 -30.10 0.81 5.77
C TYR A 31 -30.49 -0.32 6.74
N PHE A 32 -30.88 -1.46 6.21
CA PHE A 32 -31.25 -2.62 7.03
C PHE A 32 -30.01 -3.26 7.68
N ASP A 33 -28.89 -3.24 6.97
CA ASP A 33 -27.64 -3.83 7.42
C ASP A 33 -26.98 -3.05 8.57
N VAL A 34 -27.17 -1.71 8.65
CA VAL A 34 -26.66 -0.90 9.78
C VAL A 34 -27.34 -1.31 11.09
N PHE A 35 -28.66 -1.40 11.09
CA PHE A 35 -29.39 -1.81 12.30
C PHE A 35 -29.02 -3.26 12.68
N LYS A 36 -28.98 -4.16 11.71
CA LYS A 36 -28.58 -5.56 11.95
C LYS A 36 -27.18 -5.64 12.56
N SER A 37 -26.20 -4.89 12.01
CA SER A 37 -24.83 -4.83 12.51
C SER A 37 -24.76 -4.31 13.95
N ILE A 38 -25.46 -3.21 14.26
CA ILE A 38 -25.49 -2.66 15.63
C ILE A 38 -26.09 -3.65 16.63
N PHE A 39 -27.16 -4.37 16.25
CA PHE A 39 -27.75 -5.38 17.13
C PHE A 39 -26.85 -6.60 17.30
N SER A 40 -26.16 -7.04 16.24
CA SER A 40 -25.23 -8.17 16.28
C SER A 40 -23.98 -7.81 17.08
N ASN A 41 -23.48 -6.58 16.93
CA ASN A 41 -22.23 -6.09 17.52
C ASN A 41 -22.48 -5.01 18.58
N PHE A 42 -23.53 -5.20 19.40
CA PHE A 42 -23.96 -4.21 20.40
C PHE A 42 -22.88 -3.89 21.44
N LEU A 43 -22.11 -4.89 21.89
CA LEU A 43 -21.05 -4.66 22.86
C LEU A 43 -19.88 -3.83 22.28
N PRO A 44 -19.34 -4.10 21.08
CA PRO A 44 -18.40 -3.22 20.39
C PRO A 44 -18.94 -1.79 20.20
N PHE A 45 -20.18 -1.66 19.74
CA PHE A 45 -20.84 -0.37 19.58
C PHE A 45 -20.90 0.43 20.91
N LEU A 46 -21.31 -0.22 22.00
CA LEU A 46 -21.35 0.38 23.33
C LEU A 46 -19.94 0.74 23.84
N PHE A 47 -18.96 -0.13 23.63
CA PHE A 47 -17.57 0.10 24.02
C PHE A 47 -17.00 1.37 23.37
N ILE A 48 -17.14 1.52 22.06
CA ILE A 48 -16.70 2.74 21.36
C ILE A 48 -17.49 3.97 21.82
N SER A 49 -18.80 3.83 22.06
CA SER A 49 -19.62 4.92 22.60
C SER A 49 -19.12 5.39 23.98
N ILE A 50 -18.64 4.48 24.82
CA ILE A 50 -18.01 4.81 26.11
C ILE A 50 -16.71 5.59 25.89
N LEU A 51 -15.86 5.20 24.94
CA LEU A 51 -14.62 5.93 24.64
C LEU A 51 -14.92 7.36 24.17
N ILE A 52 -15.92 7.56 23.31
CA ILE A 52 -16.38 8.89 22.88
C ILE A 52 -16.99 9.68 24.06
N SER A 53 -17.66 9.01 25.00
CA SER A 53 -18.16 9.65 26.23
C SER A 53 -17.02 10.19 27.08
N LEU A 54 -15.95 9.42 27.27
CA LEU A 54 -14.78 9.85 28.01
C LEU A 54 -14.11 11.06 27.35
N LEU A 55 -13.98 11.04 26.02
CA LEU A 55 -13.48 12.18 25.25
C LEU A 55 -14.38 13.40 25.41
N THR A 56 -15.72 13.21 25.39
CA THR A 56 -16.69 14.28 25.64
C THR A 56 -16.53 14.90 27.02
N LEU A 57 -16.27 14.09 28.07
CA LEU A 57 -15.99 14.58 29.41
C LEU A 57 -14.71 15.40 29.49
N ILE A 58 -13.64 14.93 28.87
CA ILE A 58 -12.34 15.64 28.82
C ILE A 58 -12.53 17.02 28.18
N LEU A 59 -13.14 17.07 27.00
CA LEU A 59 -13.38 18.33 26.29
C LEU A 59 -14.38 19.24 27.03
N THR A 60 -15.41 18.66 27.67
CA THR A 60 -16.37 19.42 28.49
C THR A 60 -15.64 20.07 29.66
N ALA A 61 -14.73 19.39 30.32
CA ALA A 61 -13.95 19.97 31.43
C ALA A 61 -13.00 21.07 30.95
N LEU A 62 -12.37 20.85 29.78
CA LEU A 62 -11.46 21.81 29.15
C LEU A 62 -12.18 23.12 28.81
N PHE A 63 -13.31 23.02 28.12
CA PHE A 63 -14.08 24.20 27.68
C PHE A 63 -15.06 24.71 28.77
N ASN A 64 -15.30 23.95 29.82
CA ASN A 64 -16.37 24.11 30.78
C ASN A 64 -17.77 24.26 30.12
N ASP A 65 -17.94 23.57 28.98
CA ASP A 65 -19.14 23.69 28.17
C ASP A 65 -19.28 22.45 27.27
N SER A 66 -20.30 21.60 27.54
CA SER A 66 -20.50 20.39 26.74
C SER A 66 -20.97 20.64 25.31
N LYS A 67 -21.57 21.82 25.03
CA LYS A 67 -21.94 22.16 23.64
C LYS A 67 -20.69 22.37 22.78
N LYS A 68 -19.71 23.10 23.33
CA LYS A 68 -18.40 23.29 22.63
C LYS A 68 -17.70 21.95 22.43
N ALA A 69 -17.70 21.09 23.45
CA ALA A 69 -17.15 19.75 23.35
C ALA A 69 -17.80 18.94 22.22
N LYS A 70 -19.13 18.93 22.14
CA LYS A 70 -19.86 18.24 21.06
C LYS A 70 -19.57 18.80 19.68
N ILE A 71 -19.52 20.12 19.55
CA ILE A 71 -19.17 20.76 18.27
C ILE A 71 -17.78 20.31 17.82
N VAL A 72 -16.81 20.28 18.72
CA VAL A 72 -15.45 19.82 18.39
C VAL A 72 -15.47 18.36 17.94
N ILE A 73 -16.16 17.47 18.66
CA ILE A 73 -16.27 16.05 18.29
C ILE A 73 -16.97 15.91 16.93
N LEU A 74 -18.04 16.63 16.69
CA LEU A 74 -18.75 16.61 15.40
C LEU A 74 -17.85 17.05 14.25
N VAL A 75 -17.10 18.12 14.44
CA VAL A 75 -16.16 18.62 13.40
C VAL A 75 -15.04 17.63 13.14
N LEU A 76 -14.43 17.08 14.19
CA LEU A 76 -13.37 16.06 14.05
C LEU A 76 -13.88 14.81 13.37
N THR A 77 -15.08 14.33 13.73
CA THR A 77 -15.69 13.17 13.08
C THR A 77 -16.00 13.46 11.61
N LEU A 78 -16.51 14.65 11.28
CA LEU A 78 -16.77 15.07 9.91
C LEU A 78 -15.48 15.07 9.07
N ILE A 79 -14.41 15.64 9.59
CA ILE A 79 -13.10 15.65 8.91
C ILE A 79 -12.64 14.21 8.70
N LEU A 80 -12.73 13.37 9.70
CA LEU A 80 -12.30 11.98 9.62
C LEU A 80 -13.11 11.19 8.57
N LEU A 81 -14.43 11.34 8.54
CA LEU A 81 -15.30 10.70 7.55
C LEU A 81 -15.05 11.24 6.13
N PHE A 82 -14.78 12.54 5.99
CA PHE A 82 -14.44 13.14 4.70
C PHE A 82 -13.11 12.59 4.15
N VAL A 83 -12.08 12.52 5.00
CA VAL A 83 -10.77 11.95 4.61
C VAL A 83 -10.90 10.45 4.32
N ASN A 84 -11.72 9.72 5.09
CA ASN A 84 -12.03 8.32 4.82
C ASN A 84 -12.66 8.13 3.43
N ASP A 85 -13.63 8.96 3.10
CA ASP A 85 -14.29 8.91 1.79
C ASP A 85 -13.28 9.15 0.64
N ILE A 86 -12.33 10.06 0.83
CA ILE A 86 -11.27 10.33 -0.15
C ILE A 86 -10.36 9.10 -0.29
N LYS A 87 -9.83 8.57 0.82
CA LYS A 87 -8.96 7.39 0.77
C LYS A 87 -9.69 6.19 0.14
N TYR A 88 -10.93 5.94 0.56
CA TYR A 88 -11.72 4.83 0.04
C TYR A 88 -11.95 4.93 -1.47
N SER A 89 -12.18 6.14 -2.00
CA SER A 89 -12.39 6.32 -3.44
C SER A 89 -11.13 6.13 -4.29
N ILE A 90 -9.96 6.32 -3.70
CA ILE A 90 -8.67 6.23 -4.38
C ILE A 90 -8.08 4.82 -4.25
N MET A 91 -8.18 4.24 -3.04
CA MET A 91 -7.46 3.01 -2.68
C MET A 91 -8.39 1.81 -2.42
N GLY A 92 -9.72 2.01 -2.39
CA GLY A 92 -10.68 0.94 -2.06
C GLY A 92 -10.69 0.51 -0.59
N ILE A 93 -9.89 1.13 0.27
CA ILE A 93 -9.76 0.78 1.70
C ILE A 93 -10.07 1.98 2.59
N PRO A 94 -10.62 1.75 3.81
CA PRO A 94 -10.93 2.82 4.76
C PRO A 94 -9.67 3.47 5.33
N ILE A 95 -9.86 4.61 6.04
CA ILE A 95 -8.78 5.26 6.77
C ILE A 95 -8.42 4.45 8.02
N GLU A 96 -7.13 4.30 8.25
CA GLU A 96 -6.55 3.60 9.39
C GLU A 96 -5.87 4.58 10.36
N LEU A 97 -5.61 4.16 11.61
CA LEU A 97 -4.88 5.00 12.56
C LEU A 97 -3.44 5.30 12.11
N THR A 98 -2.87 4.43 11.30
CA THR A 98 -1.53 4.56 10.73
C THR A 98 -1.43 5.64 9.65
N ASP A 99 -2.55 6.01 9.02
CA ASP A 99 -2.61 6.99 7.93
C ASP A 99 -2.25 8.43 8.36
N VAL A 100 -2.23 8.73 9.65
CA VAL A 100 -1.80 10.04 10.14
C VAL A 100 -0.39 10.40 9.63
N GLY A 101 0.46 9.39 9.39
CA GLY A 101 1.78 9.56 8.79
C GLY A 101 1.77 9.95 7.29
N TYR A 102 0.64 9.81 6.60
CA TYR A 102 0.49 10.14 5.17
C TYR A 102 0.03 11.56 4.89
N LEU A 103 -0.39 12.31 5.90
CA LEU A 103 -0.85 13.68 5.75
C LEU A 103 0.35 14.61 5.50
N ASN A 104 0.94 14.51 4.31
CA ASN A 104 2.02 15.38 3.86
C ASN A 104 1.67 16.01 2.50
N PRO A 105 2.28 17.15 2.13
CA PRO A 105 1.94 17.91 0.91
C PRO A 105 2.06 17.11 -0.38
N ASP A 106 3.02 16.19 -0.49
CA ASP A 106 3.25 15.43 -1.73
C ASP A 106 2.19 14.34 -1.93
N ASN A 107 1.81 13.65 -0.86
CA ASN A 107 0.70 12.70 -0.91
C ASN A 107 -0.63 13.43 -1.19
N MET A 108 -0.82 14.63 -0.65
CA MET A 108 -1.99 15.46 -0.96
C MET A 108 -2.00 15.92 -2.43
N ASN A 109 -0.85 16.19 -3.04
CA ASN A 109 -0.75 16.52 -4.47
C ASN A 109 -1.06 15.30 -5.36
N MET A 110 -0.61 14.10 -4.99
CA MET A 110 -1.00 12.86 -5.67
C MET A 110 -2.51 12.62 -5.58
N MET A 111 -3.12 12.86 -4.41
CA MET A 111 -4.57 12.83 -4.23
C MET A 111 -5.27 13.88 -5.09
N GLY A 112 -4.69 15.06 -5.26
CA GLY A 112 -5.21 16.14 -6.12
C GLY A 112 -5.27 15.76 -7.61
N THR A 113 -4.28 15.03 -8.12
CA THR A 113 -4.31 14.52 -9.51
C THR A 113 -5.33 13.41 -9.71
N ALA A 114 -5.54 12.56 -8.70
CA ALA A 114 -6.58 11.53 -8.71
C ALA A 114 -8.00 12.14 -8.66
N THR A 115 -8.20 13.28 -8.00
CA THR A 115 -9.51 13.92 -7.85
C THR A 115 -10.10 14.46 -9.17
N SER A 116 -9.30 14.71 -10.19
CA SER A 116 -9.80 15.14 -11.51
C SER A 116 -10.73 14.10 -12.19
N SER A 117 -10.59 12.82 -11.82
CA SER A 117 -11.41 11.70 -12.32
C SER A 117 -12.67 11.42 -11.46
N ILE A 118 -12.86 12.10 -10.33
CA ILE A 118 -13.80 11.72 -9.26
C ILE A 118 -15.03 12.66 -9.17
N GLY A 119 -15.40 13.36 -10.24
CA GLY A 119 -16.40 14.43 -10.18
C GLY A 119 -17.75 14.07 -9.52
N LEU A 120 -18.37 12.93 -9.88
CA LEU A 120 -19.64 12.47 -9.27
C LEU A 120 -19.49 12.03 -7.81
N TRP A 121 -18.35 11.47 -7.47
CA TRP A 121 -18.04 11.00 -6.12
C TRP A 121 -17.86 12.16 -5.14
N ILE A 122 -17.16 13.23 -5.54
CA ILE A 122 -17.05 14.47 -4.74
C ILE A 122 -18.44 15.02 -4.39
N ILE A 123 -19.37 15.01 -5.35
CA ILE A 123 -20.76 15.45 -5.12
C ILE A 123 -21.43 14.58 -4.06
N LYS A 124 -21.30 13.25 -4.14
CA LYS A 124 -21.85 12.33 -3.13
C LYS A 124 -21.27 12.61 -1.74
N THR A 125 -19.95 12.79 -1.63
CA THR A 125 -19.26 13.09 -0.37
C THR A 125 -19.69 14.45 0.20
N ILE A 126 -19.85 15.48 -0.63
CA ILE A 126 -20.38 16.79 -0.21
C ILE A 126 -21.79 16.65 0.33
N ILE A 127 -22.69 15.94 -0.37
CA ILE A 127 -24.08 15.72 0.08
C ILE A 127 -24.10 15.00 1.43
N LYS A 128 -23.32 13.93 1.59
CA LYS A 128 -23.19 13.22 2.89
C LYS A 128 -22.72 14.17 3.99
N SER A 129 -21.67 14.94 3.71
CA SER A 129 -21.13 15.91 4.67
C SER A 129 -22.15 16.96 5.08
N LEU A 130 -22.96 17.46 4.14
CA LEU A 130 -24.05 18.38 4.42
C LEU A 130 -25.15 17.74 5.31
N ILE A 131 -25.51 16.50 5.04
CA ILE A 131 -26.47 15.74 5.88
C ILE A 131 -25.91 15.56 7.27
N TYR A 132 -24.63 15.18 7.41
CA TYR A 132 -23.96 15.04 8.70
C TYR A 132 -23.96 16.36 9.50
N ILE A 133 -23.60 17.47 8.85
CA ILE A 133 -23.60 18.81 9.45
C ILE A 133 -25.01 19.17 9.91
N LEU A 134 -26.03 18.96 9.08
CA LEU A 134 -27.43 19.25 9.41
C LEU A 134 -27.88 18.45 10.64
N LEU A 135 -27.63 17.16 10.66
CA LEU A 135 -27.95 16.29 11.81
C LEU A 135 -27.21 16.74 13.08
N GLY A 136 -25.93 17.10 12.95
CA GLY A 136 -25.12 17.63 14.03
C GLY A 136 -25.68 18.95 14.60
N ILE A 137 -26.09 19.88 13.73
CA ILE A 137 -26.73 21.14 14.12
C ILE A 137 -28.05 20.86 14.87
N ILE A 138 -28.89 19.97 14.35
CA ILE A 138 -30.17 19.60 14.99
C ILE A 138 -29.90 19.09 16.40
N ILE A 139 -28.92 18.21 16.60
CA ILE A 139 -28.60 17.67 17.94
C ILE A 139 -28.09 18.75 18.88
N VAL A 140 -27.20 19.64 18.40
CA VAL A 140 -26.71 20.75 19.24
C VAL A 140 -27.83 21.73 19.60
N LEU A 141 -28.80 21.97 18.69
CA LEU A 141 -29.96 22.82 18.95
C LEU A 141 -30.95 22.18 19.93
N LEU A 142 -31.25 20.87 19.75
CA LEU A 142 -32.10 20.12 20.68
C LEU A 142 -31.49 20.03 22.08
N ASP A 143 -30.17 20.15 22.19
CA ASP A 143 -29.45 20.14 23.47
C ASP A 143 -29.45 21.49 24.23
N LYS A 144 -30.26 22.45 23.81
CA LYS A 144 -30.30 23.81 24.40
C LYS A 144 -30.45 23.82 25.94
N HIS A 145 -31.18 22.86 26.50
CA HIS A 145 -31.44 22.74 27.93
C HIS A 145 -30.54 21.74 28.69
N HIS A 146 -29.64 21.05 28.00
CA HIS A 146 -28.84 19.96 28.55
C HIS A 146 -27.35 20.27 28.66
N ASN A 147 -26.95 21.56 28.53
CA ASN A 147 -25.54 21.94 28.63
C ASN A 147 -24.98 21.54 30.01
N LEU A 148 -23.90 20.75 29.98
CA LEU A 148 -23.16 20.30 31.15
C LEU A 148 -21.97 21.24 31.37
N LYS A 149 -21.85 21.75 32.60
CA LYS A 149 -20.73 22.57 33.08
C LYS A 149 -20.25 22.03 34.43
N PHE A 150 -18.98 22.15 34.68
CA PHE A 150 -18.37 21.81 35.95
C PHE A 150 -18.10 23.09 36.75
N ASN A 151 -18.96 23.40 37.71
CA ASN A 151 -18.85 24.61 38.55
C ASN A 151 -17.73 24.51 39.60
N ASP A 152 -17.28 23.28 39.93
CA ASP A 152 -16.23 23.00 40.89
C ASP A 152 -14.91 22.74 40.18
N LEU A 153 -13.86 23.49 40.56
CA LEU A 153 -12.51 23.36 39.98
C LEU A 153 -11.95 21.94 40.19
N LYS A 154 -12.22 21.31 41.35
CA LYS A 154 -11.78 19.94 41.60
C LYS A 154 -12.36 18.95 40.56
N LYS A 155 -13.66 19.10 40.24
CA LYS A 155 -14.31 18.29 39.20
C LYS A 155 -13.73 18.54 37.82
N ARG A 156 -13.37 19.79 37.52
CA ARG A 156 -12.72 20.13 36.23
C ARG A 156 -11.33 19.53 36.06
N ILE A 157 -10.64 19.15 37.14
CA ILE A 157 -9.32 18.53 37.09
C ILE A 157 -9.45 17.00 37.23
N ILE A 158 -10.21 16.50 38.18
CA ILE A 158 -10.29 15.08 38.48
C ILE A 158 -11.00 14.30 37.35
N ILE A 159 -12.15 14.81 36.89
CA ILE A 159 -12.93 14.11 35.86
C ILE A 159 -12.16 13.90 34.57
N PRO A 160 -11.55 14.93 33.94
CA PRO A 160 -10.76 14.70 32.72
C PRO A 160 -9.53 13.85 32.96
N PHE A 161 -8.87 13.96 34.12
CA PHE A 161 -7.73 13.10 34.45
C PHE A 161 -8.13 11.63 34.51
N VAL A 162 -9.17 11.31 35.27
CA VAL A 162 -9.70 9.93 35.35
C VAL A 162 -10.18 9.44 33.99
N SER A 163 -10.91 10.29 33.26
CA SER A 163 -11.38 9.96 31.91
C SER A 163 -10.22 9.69 30.94
N LEU A 164 -9.14 10.46 31.01
CA LEU A 164 -7.95 10.28 30.18
C LEU A 164 -7.24 8.96 30.52
N VAL A 165 -7.08 8.65 31.80
CA VAL A 165 -6.48 7.38 32.23
C VAL A 165 -7.28 6.20 31.70
N ILE A 166 -8.60 6.22 31.86
CA ILE A 166 -9.49 5.14 31.37
C ILE A 166 -9.46 5.08 29.83
N LEU A 167 -9.45 6.23 29.15
CA LEU A 167 -9.42 6.30 27.68
C LEU A 167 -8.14 5.71 27.11
N ILE A 168 -6.99 5.88 27.78
CA ILE A 168 -5.69 5.38 27.31
C ILE A 168 -5.56 3.86 27.47
N ILE A 169 -6.19 3.27 28.49
CA ILE A 169 -6.05 1.83 28.78
C ILE A 169 -6.29 0.93 27.57
N PRO A 170 -7.38 1.04 26.78
CA PRO A 170 -7.62 0.21 25.61
C PRO A 170 -6.60 0.43 24.48
N PHE A 171 -5.88 1.55 24.49
CA PHE A 171 -4.86 1.89 23.51
C PHE A 171 -3.44 1.51 23.94
N THR A 172 -3.29 0.93 25.14
CA THR A 172 -2.00 0.37 25.55
C THR A 172 -1.68 -0.89 24.76
N PHE A 173 -0.38 -1.18 24.61
CA PHE A 173 0.09 -2.42 23.97
C PHE A 173 0.06 -3.63 24.92
N ASN A 174 -0.72 -3.57 26.00
CA ASN A 174 -0.83 -4.68 26.94
C ASN A 174 -1.65 -5.82 26.33
N THR A 175 -1.01 -6.95 26.10
CA THR A 175 -1.63 -8.12 25.47
C THR A 175 -2.78 -8.70 26.28
N HIS A 176 -2.75 -8.64 27.61
CA HIS A 176 -3.83 -9.15 28.45
C HIS A 176 -5.10 -8.29 28.30
N ILE A 177 -4.96 -6.96 28.28
CA ILE A 177 -6.08 -6.03 28.08
C ILE A 177 -6.66 -6.21 26.68
N ASN A 178 -5.80 -6.26 25.66
CA ASN A 178 -6.23 -6.45 24.29
C ASN A 178 -6.97 -7.77 24.08
N ASN A 179 -6.43 -8.88 24.61
CA ASN A 179 -7.08 -10.19 24.55
C ASN A 179 -8.42 -10.21 25.33
N PHE A 180 -8.50 -9.50 26.48
CA PHE A 180 -9.75 -9.36 27.22
C PHE A 180 -10.81 -8.64 26.40
N ILE A 181 -10.46 -7.52 25.77
CA ILE A 181 -11.36 -6.73 24.91
C ILE A 181 -11.83 -7.57 23.71
N LEU A 182 -10.89 -8.22 23.01
CA LEU A 182 -11.22 -9.07 21.86
C LEU A 182 -12.18 -10.19 22.25
N LYS A 183 -11.86 -10.97 23.27
CA LYS A 183 -12.66 -12.14 23.68
C LYS A 183 -14.02 -11.76 24.26
N ASN A 184 -14.11 -10.71 25.08
CA ASN A 184 -15.31 -10.44 25.87
C ASN A 184 -16.20 -9.32 25.28
N ILE A 185 -15.64 -8.39 24.52
CA ILE A 185 -16.38 -7.30 23.88
C ILE A 185 -16.67 -7.64 22.43
N TYR A 186 -15.64 -7.94 21.64
CA TYR A 186 -15.80 -8.26 20.23
C TYR A 186 -16.18 -9.73 19.98
N ARG A 187 -15.96 -10.61 20.95
CA ARG A 187 -16.18 -12.07 20.83
C ARG A 187 -15.40 -12.68 19.68
N MET A 188 -14.26 -12.12 19.37
CA MET A 188 -13.34 -12.54 18.30
C MET A 188 -12.03 -13.03 18.90
N SER A 189 -11.39 -13.97 18.21
CA SER A 189 -10.00 -14.31 18.41
C SER A 189 -9.10 -13.42 17.54
N LYS A 190 -7.82 -13.35 17.89
CA LYS A 190 -6.85 -12.63 17.08
C LYS A 190 -6.69 -13.25 15.69
N SER A 191 -6.79 -14.58 15.58
CA SER A 191 -6.74 -15.30 14.32
C SER A 191 -7.91 -14.97 13.39
N GLU A 192 -9.11 -14.69 13.92
CA GLU A 192 -10.25 -14.27 13.10
C GLU A 192 -10.05 -12.89 12.50
N ILE A 193 -9.45 -11.94 13.24
CA ILE A 193 -9.10 -10.62 12.67
C ILE A 193 -8.06 -10.79 11.55
N LEU A 194 -7.06 -11.64 11.76
CA LEU A 194 -6.01 -11.88 10.78
C LEU A 194 -6.48 -12.71 9.57
N ALA A 195 -7.56 -13.49 9.73
CA ALA A 195 -8.19 -14.25 8.65
C ALA A 195 -9.15 -13.39 7.80
N THR A 196 -9.47 -12.16 8.22
CA THR A 196 -10.25 -11.24 7.40
C THR A 196 -9.40 -10.81 6.21
N SER A 197 -9.75 -11.30 5.03
CA SER A 197 -8.96 -11.13 3.80
C SER A 197 -8.92 -9.67 3.30
N GLU A 198 -9.89 -8.86 3.70
CA GLU A 198 -10.02 -7.48 3.25
C GLU A 198 -10.34 -6.56 4.45
N ILE A 199 -9.57 -5.50 4.61
CA ILE A 199 -9.73 -4.55 5.72
C ILE A 199 -11.08 -3.80 5.65
N ASP A 200 -11.58 -3.53 4.47
CA ASP A 200 -12.89 -2.89 4.27
C ASP A 200 -14.04 -3.77 4.74
N GLN A 201 -13.92 -5.11 4.60
CA GLN A 201 -14.88 -6.06 5.16
C GLN A 201 -14.95 -5.94 6.69
N LEU A 202 -13.80 -5.84 7.37
CA LEU A 202 -13.74 -5.65 8.82
C LEU A 202 -14.49 -4.38 9.26
N TYR A 203 -14.26 -3.26 8.57
CA TYR A 203 -14.95 -2.00 8.86
C TYR A 203 -16.43 -2.05 8.48
N TYR A 204 -16.79 -2.80 7.44
CA TYR A 204 -18.18 -2.97 7.03
C TYR A 204 -18.98 -3.81 8.04
N GLU A 205 -18.44 -4.93 8.50
CA GLU A 205 -19.12 -5.86 9.41
C GLU A 205 -19.21 -5.31 10.84
N GLU A 206 -18.10 -4.78 11.35
CA GLU A 206 -18.01 -4.36 12.75
C GLU A 206 -18.46 -2.92 12.98
N GLY A 207 -18.34 -2.05 11.99
CA GLY A 207 -18.58 -0.62 12.08
C GLY A 207 -17.31 0.20 11.95
N TYR A 208 -17.45 1.50 11.69
CA TYR A 208 -16.32 2.36 11.32
C TYR A 208 -15.26 2.49 12.42
N PHE A 209 -15.65 2.97 13.61
CA PHE A 209 -14.72 3.12 14.73
C PHE A 209 -14.34 1.78 15.37
N GLN A 210 -15.25 0.82 15.33
CA GLN A 210 -15.02 -0.54 15.80
C GLN A 210 -13.95 -1.22 14.95
N GLY A 211 -14.06 -1.16 13.61
CA GLY A 211 -13.08 -1.67 12.67
C GLY A 211 -11.73 -0.99 12.83
N MET A 212 -11.70 0.35 12.95
CA MET A 212 -10.47 1.12 13.22
C MET A 212 -9.76 0.69 14.52
N TYR A 213 -10.52 0.34 15.55
CA TYR A 213 -9.96 -0.17 16.79
C TYR A 213 -9.41 -1.60 16.64
N LEU A 214 -10.14 -2.47 15.92
CA LEU A 214 -9.72 -3.84 15.65
C LEU A 214 -8.47 -3.88 14.76
N ASP A 215 -8.39 -3.06 13.75
CA ASP A 215 -7.21 -2.91 12.89
C ASP A 215 -5.97 -2.60 13.73
N LYS A 216 -6.05 -1.65 14.66
CA LYS A 216 -4.96 -1.39 15.61
C LYS A 216 -4.55 -2.62 16.42
N LEU A 217 -5.51 -3.47 16.83
CA LEU A 217 -5.20 -4.69 17.60
C LEU A 217 -4.61 -5.80 16.73
N GLY A 218 -4.99 -5.83 15.46
CA GLY A 218 -4.45 -6.72 14.44
C GLY A 218 -2.98 -6.41 14.09
N ASN A 219 -2.54 -5.20 14.20
CA ASN A 219 -1.23 -4.67 13.76
C ASN A 219 -0.03 -5.29 14.50
N LYS A 220 0.19 -6.60 14.37
CA LYS A 220 1.38 -7.32 14.87
C LYS A 220 1.72 -8.47 13.93
N PHE A 221 3.03 -8.77 13.83
CA PHE A 221 3.52 -9.95 13.11
C PHE A 221 2.79 -11.21 13.56
N VAL A 222 2.36 -12.02 12.60
CA VAL A 222 1.85 -13.37 12.88
C VAL A 222 3.05 -14.27 13.08
N LEU A 223 3.26 -14.68 14.32
CA LEU A 223 4.31 -15.67 14.62
C LEU A 223 3.72 -17.07 14.44
N PRO A 224 4.43 -18.01 13.79
CA PRO A 224 4.04 -19.42 13.75
C PRO A 224 3.84 -19.99 15.15
N ASP A 225 2.94 -20.95 15.32
CA ASP A 225 2.61 -21.55 16.63
C ASP A 225 3.83 -22.14 17.33
N GLU A 226 4.78 -22.72 16.59
CA GLU A 226 6.02 -23.31 17.11
C GLU A 226 7.20 -22.33 17.11
N TYR A 227 6.96 -21.02 16.95
CA TYR A 227 8.04 -20.04 16.92
C TYR A 227 8.80 -19.99 18.22
N SER A 228 10.12 -20.20 18.12
CA SER A 228 11.08 -19.89 19.16
C SER A 228 12.39 -19.41 18.53
N ARG A 229 13.20 -18.70 19.29
CA ARG A 229 14.54 -18.30 18.82
C ARG A 229 15.39 -19.50 18.38
N LYS A 230 15.23 -20.65 19.03
CA LYS A 230 15.95 -21.88 18.71
C LYS A 230 15.47 -22.48 17.38
N THR A 231 14.15 -22.56 17.15
CA THR A 231 13.60 -23.08 15.88
C THR A 231 13.99 -22.18 14.72
N ALA A 232 13.91 -20.86 14.87
CA ALA A 232 14.35 -19.90 13.87
C ALA A 232 15.86 -20.04 13.55
N GLN A 233 16.72 -20.15 14.58
CA GLN A 233 18.14 -20.33 14.35
C GLN A 233 18.48 -21.67 13.67
N ASN A 234 17.77 -22.74 13.99
CA ASN A 234 17.95 -24.03 13.33
C ASN A 234 17.57 -23.96 11.85
N ALA A 235 16.47 -23.29 11.49
CA ALA A 235 16.06 -23.08 10.10
C ALA A 235 17.10 -22.28 9.31
N ILE A 236 17.64 -21.20 9.90
CA ILE A 236 18.72 -20.42 9.29
C ILE A 236 19.98 -21.29 9.09
N ASN A 237 20.39 -22.06 10.09
CA ASN A 237 21.58 -22.92 9.98
C ASN A 237 21.39 -23.98 8.89
N GLU A 238 20.20 -24.56 8.77
CA GLU A 238 19.87 -25.51 7.70
C GLU A 238 19.98 -24.87 6.32
N ALA A 239 19.36 -23.71 6.12
CA ALA A 239 19.42 -22.96 4.86
C ALA A 239 20.87 -22.61 4.48
N VAL A 240 21.65 -22.09 5.44
CA VAL A 240 23.05 -21.76 5.20
C VAL A 240 23.87 -23.00 4.79
N SER A 241 23.59 -24.16 5.39
CA SER A 241 24.31 -25.41 5.05
C SER A 241 23.99 -25.95 3.66
N LYS A 242 22.84 -25.56 3.11
CA LYS A 242 22.34 -25.99 1.80
C LYS A 242 22.39 -24.89 0.73
N SER A 243 22.87 -23.67 1.10
CA SER A 243 22.95 -22.56 0.17
C SER A 243 23.82 -22.89 -1.05
N ASN A 244 23.32 -22.51 -2.22
CA ASN A 244 23.99 -22.72 -3.49
C ASN A 244 25.27 -21.88 -3.61
N LYS A 245 26.21 -22.32 -4.46
CA LYS A 245 27.35 -21.48 -4.82
C LYS A 245 26.91 -20.41 -5.78
N SER A 246 27.47 -19.20 -5.64
CA SER A 246 27.29 -18.13 -6.61
C SER A 246 27.69 -18.58 -8.02
N SER A 247 26.88 -18.23 -9.02
CA SER A 247 27.14 -18.55 -10.42
C SER A 247 27.30 -17.30 -11.29
N TRP A 248 26.95 -16.12 -10.76
CA TRP A 248 27.11 -14.84 -11.43
C TRP A 248 28.29 -14.06 -10.86
N LYS A 249 29.01 -13.37 -11.74
CA LYS A 249 30.13 -12.52 -11.31
C LYS A 249 29.66 -11.25 -10.60
N LYS A 250 30.56 -10.63 -9.82
CA LYS A 250 30.35 -9.31 -9.24
C LYS A 250 30.08 -8.27 -10.33
N ALA A 251 29.02 -7.47 -10.18
CA ALA A 251 28.50 -6.57 -11.21
C ALA A 251 27.82 -5.36 -10.58
N ASN A 252 27.61 -4.25 -11.33
CA ASN A 252 26.58 -3.29 -10.96
C ASN A 252 25.23 -3.98 -10.94
N VAL A 253 24.34 -3.56 -10.04
CA VAL A 253 22.98 -4.09 -9.96
C VAL A 253 21.98 -2.94 -9.98
N VAL A 254 21.03 -3.03 -10.91
CA VAL A 254 19.86 -2.16 -10.96
C VAL A 254 18.65 -3.02 -10.63
N ILE A 255 17.88 -2.65 -9.63
CA ILE A 255 16.54 -3.19 -9.38
C ILE A 255 15.55 -2.07 -9.68
N LEU A 256 14.73 -2.27 -10.71
CA LEU A 256 13.78 -1.28 -11.22
C LEU A 256 12.35 -1.80 -11.00
N LEU A 257 11.63 -1.17 -10.09
CA LEU A 257 10.18 -1.29 -9.99
C LEU A 257 9.56 -0.53 -11.16
N SER A 258 8.84 -1.24 -12.02
CA SER A 258 8.10 -0.68 -13.14
C SER A 258 6.61 -0.68 -12.82
N GLU A 259 6.04 0.50 -12.72
CA GLU A 259 4.66 0.75 -12.31
C GLU A 259 3.65 -0.07 -13.11
N THR A 260 2.86 -0.90 -12.44
CA THR A 260 1.82 -1.79 -12.99
C THR A 260 2.28 -2.69 -14.15
N PHE A 261 3.55 -3.11 -14.15
CA PHE A 261 4.14 -3.85 -15.26
C PHE A 261 3.71 -5.32 -15.26
N SER A 262 2.71 -5.64 -16.08
CA SER A 262 2.20 -6.99 -16.30
C SER A 262 1.82 -7.20 -17.77
N ASP A 263 1.36 -8.38 -18.16
CA ASP A 263 0.97 -8.67 -19.55
C ASP A 263 -0.53 -8.40 -19.80
N PRO A 264 -0.92 -7.26 -20.41
CA PRO A 264 -2.32 -6.96 -20.69
C PRO A 264 -2.93 -7.90 -21.75
N GLN A 265 -2.13 -8.60 -22.53
CA GLN A 265 -2.62 -9.53 -23.55
C GLN A 265 -3.22 -10.81 -22.94
N ARG A 266 -3.06 -11.00 -21.63
CA ARG A 266 -3.76 -12.05 -20.86
C ARG A 266 -5.22 -11.69 -20.55
N LEU A 267 -5.63 -10.42 -20.74
CA LEU A 267 -6.98 -9.94 -20.42
C LEU A 267 -8.00 -10.38 -21.48
N SER A 268 -9.13 -10.90 -21.06
CA SER A 268 -10.19 -11.36 -21.95
C SER A 268 -11.08 -10.20 -22.44
N GLY A 269 -11.55 -10.29 -23.68
CA GLY A 269 -12.49 -9.32 -24.26
C GLY A 269 -11.86 -8.00 -24.71
N ILE A 270 -10.53 -7.98 -24.86
CA ILE A 270 -9.75 -6.84 -25.30
C ILE A 270 -8.83 -7.30 -26.43
N GLU A 271 -8.78 -6.54 -27.50
CA GLU A 271 -7.94 -6.79 -28.68
C GLU A 271 -6.96 -5.64 -28.86
N TYR A 272 -5.68 -5.96 -29.05
CA TYR A 272 -4.59 -5.02 -29.28
C TYR A 272 -4.13 -5.13 -30.72
N ASP A 273 -3.81 -3.98 -31.37
CA ASP A 273 -3.36 -3.93 -32.75
C ASP A 273 -1.93 -4.43 -32.98
N ARG A 274 -1.20 -4.70 -31.90
CA ARG A 274 0.20 -5.14 -31.92
C ARG A 274 0.58 -5.93 -30.68
N GLU A 275 1.77 -6.57 -30.74
CA GLU A 275 2.45 -7.10 -29.57
C GLU A 275 2.87 -5.96 -28.63
N LEU A 276 2.52 -6.07 -27.35
CA LEU A 276 2.78 -5.01 -26.37
C LEU A 276 4.16 -5.12 -25.72
N MET A 277 4.71 -6.33 -25.65
CA MET A 277 6.02 -6.59 -25.05
C MET A 277 6.94 -7.36 -26.02
N PRO A 278 7.20 -6.84 -27.24
CA PRO A 278 7.94 -7.58 -28.26
C PRO A 278 9.38 -7.90 -27.85
N ASN A 279 10.03 -7.01 -27.08
CA ASN A 279 11.40 -7.25 -26.63
C ASN A 279 11.45 -8.33 -25.55
N ILE A 280 10.54 -8.29 -24.56
CA ILE A 280 10.46 -9.30 -23.51
C ILE A 280 10.12 -10.67 -24.09
N LYS A 281 9.19 -10.77 -25.05
CA LYS A 281 8.92 -12.02 -25.76
C LYS A 281 10.10 -12.54 -26.56
N SER A 282 10.99 -11.66 -26.99
CA SER A 282 12.27 -12.06 -27.54
C SER A 282 13.23 -12.60 -26.49
N TYR A 283 13.24 -11.98 -25.30
CA TYR A 283 14.10 -12.42 -24.18
C TYR A 283 13.68 -13.77 -23.61
N GLU A 284 12.39 -14.09 -23.59
CA GLU A 284 11.88 -15.41 -23.18
C GLU A 284 12.45 -16.59 -23.99
N LYS A 285 13.00 -16.31 -25.17
CA LYS A 285 13.60 -17.31 -26.08
C LYS A 285 15.12 -17.37 -25.99
N ASP A 286 15.72 -16.59 -25.12
CA ASP A 286 17.15 -16.43 -25.00
C ASP A 286 17.64 -17.04 -23.69
N ASP A 287 18.44 -18.10 -23.78
CA ASP A 287 18.96 -18.87 -22.64
C ASP A 287 19.86 -18.05 -21.70
N ASP A 288 20.29 -16.85 -22.10
CA ASP A 288 21.14 -15.96 -21.32
C ASP A 288 20.33 -14.90 -20.54
N LYS A 289 19.00 -14.97 -20.56
CA LYS A 289 18.09 -14.02 -19.94
C LYS A 289 17.03 -14.74 -19.11
N ILE A 290 16.52 -14.06 -18.09
CA ILE A 290 15.44 -14.60 -17.27
C ILE A 290 14.22 -13.71 -17.45
N VAL A 291 13.11 -14.31 -17.86
CA VAL A 291 11.78 -13.71 -17.86
C VAL A 291 10.87 -14.65 -17.11
N THR A 292 10.23 -14.15 -16.05
CA THR A 292 9.43 -14.97 -15.17
C THR A 292 8.15 -14.25 -14.74
N ASP A 293 7.16 -15.01 -14.33
CA ASP A 293 5.99 -14.46 -13.65
C ASP A 293 6.35 -14.14 -12.20
N LEU A 294 5.97 -12.95 -11.74
CA LEU A 294 6.20 -12.48 -10.38
C LEU A 294 4.89 -12.44 -9.61
N LEU A 295 4.82 -13.18 -8.51
CA LEU A 295 3.72 -13.10 -7.57
C LEU A 295 3.98 -11.94 -6.60
N VAL A 296 3.02 -11.02 -6.51
CA VAL A 296 3.06 -9.83 -5.67
C VAL A 296 1.86 -9.79 -4.75
N ASN A 297 2.03 -9.33 -3.52
CA ASN A 297 0.91 -9.21 -2.58
C ASN A 297 -0.04 -8.04 -2.88
N PRO A 298 0.43 -6.84 -3.28
CA PRO A 298 -0.46 -5.71 -3.57
C PRO A 298 -1.30 -5.91 -4.82
N TYR A 299 -2.51 -5.35 -4.80
CA TYR A 299 -3.37 -5.18 -5.97
C TYR A 299 -3.85 -3.72 -6.07
N GLY A 300 -3.78 -3.14 -7.25
CA GLY A 300 -4.35 -1.82 -7.55
C GLY A 300 -3.64 -0.63 -6.93
N GLY A 301 -2.54 -0.83 -6.21
CA GLY A 301 -1.78 0.26 -5.57
C GLY A 301 -0.81 -0.23 -4.50
N THR A 302 -0.24 0.71 -3.75
CA THR A 302 0.72 0.44 -2.67
C THR A 302 2.05 -0.16 -3.17
N SER A 303 2.58 0.36 -4.27
CA SER A 303 3.84 -0.06 -4.93
C SER A 303 5.01 -0.25 -3.96
N VAL A 304 5.08 0.59 -2.91
CA VAL A 304 6.12 0.50 -1.86
C VAL A 304 6.08 -0.81 -1.06
N ASN A 305 4.99 -1.56 -1.10
CA ASN A 305 4.90 -2.86 -0.46
C ASN A 305 5.65 -3.93 -1.27
N SER A 306 5.54 -3.92 -2.59
CA SER A 306 6.36 -4.79 -3.46
C SER A 306 7.84 -4.41 -3.39
N GLU A 307 8.14 -3.11 -3.33
CA GLU A 307 9.50 -2.61 -3.10
C GLU A 307 10.04 -3.08 -1.74
N PHE A 308 9.23 -3.01 -0.68
CA PHE A 308 9.57 -3.52 0.65
C PHE A 308 9.89 -5.02 0.63
N GLU A 309 9.07 -5.84 -0.01
CA GLU A 309 9.30 -7.29 -0.12
C GLU A 309 10.61 -7.59 -0.84
N VAL A 310 10.85 -6.97 -1.99
CA VAL A 310 12.08 -7.16 -2.77
C VAL A 310 13.31 -6.72 -1.98
N LEU A 311 13.25 -5.59 -1.29
CA LEU A 311 14.39 -5.05 -0.53
C LEU A 311 14.70 -5.84 0.74
N THR A 312 13.70 -6.42 1.40
CA THR A 312 13.86 -7.02 2.74
C THR A 312 13.75 -8.54 2.76
N GLY A 313 13.09 -9.16 1.79
CA GLY A 313 12.73 -10.57 1.84
C GLY A 313 11.60 -10.90 2.84
N VAL A 314 10.95 -9.89 3.40
CA VAL A 314 9.82 -10.08 4.31
C VAL A 314 8.53 -10.09 3.51
N SER A 315 7.85 -11.24 3.45
CA SER A 315 6.55 -11.31 2.76
C SER A 315 5.45 -10.62 3.55
N LEU A 316 4.65 -9.83 2.86
CA LEU A 316 3.44 -9.20 3.41
C LEU A 316 2.39 -10.21 3.87
N SER A 317 2.43 -11.45 3.37
CA SER A 317 1.53 -12.52 3.82
C SER A 317 1.67 -12.86 5.31
N PHE A 318 2.79 -12.48 5.94
CA PHE A 318 3.02 -12.60 7.39
C PHE A 318 2.61 -11.34 8.17
N LEU A 319 2.15 -10.31 7.47
CA LEU A 319 1.75 -9.02 8.04
C LEU A 319 0.24 -8.88 7.93
N ASN A 320 -0.33 -7.96 8.69
CA ASN A 320 -1.77 -7.73 8.62
C ASN A 320 -2.18 -7.12 7.28
N VAL A 321 -3.42 -7.37 6.89
CA VAL A 321 -4.06 -6.69 5.76
C VAL A 321 -3.98 -5.17 5.97
N GLY A 322 -3.70 -4.43 4.90
CA GLY A 322 -3.48 -2.98 4.97
C GLY A 322 -2.12 -2.54 5.51
N TYR A 323 -1.23 -3.48 5.86
CA TYR A 323 0.11 -3.13 6.32
C TYR A 323 0.92 -2.46 5.22
N ILE A 324 1.58 -1.35 5.56
CA ILE A 324 2.49 -0.67 4.66
C ILE A 324 3.88 -0.64 5.27
N GLY A 325 4.79 -1.41 4.68
CA GLY A 325 6.12 -1.62 5.21
C GLY A 325 6.88 -0.32 5.49
N TYR A 326 6.77 0.65 4.58
CA TYR A 326 7.47 1.93 4.70
C TYR A 326 7.02 2.79 5.88
N THR A 327 5.79 2.67 6.33
CA THR A 327 5.26 3.50 7.42
C THR A 327 5.20 2.79 8.76
N GLN A 328 5.05 1.47 8.74
CA GLN A 328 4.80 0.69 9.96
C GLN A 328 6.01 -0.14 10.40
N TYR A 329 6.87 -0.56 9.47
CA TYR A 329 8.05 -1.37 9.77
C TYR A 329 9.27 -0.50 10.14
N TYR A 330 9.59 0.52 9.32
CA TYR A 330 10.80 1.30 9.49
C TYR A 330 10.68 2.35 10.60
N ASN A 331 11.65 2.31 11.52
CA ASN A 331 11.80 3.25 12.62
C ASN A 331 13.29 3.42 12.97
N ASP A 332 13.62 4.42 13.78
CA ASP A 332 15.01 4.78 14.10
C ASP A 332 15.81 3.64 14.77
N ASN A 333 15.14 2.69 15.42
CA ASN A 333 15.81 1.54 16.04
C ASN A 333 16.40 0.56 15.02
N LEU A 334 15.96 0.62 13.77
CA LEU A 334 16.45 -0.21 12.66
C LEU A 334 17.62 0.41 11.93
N LYS A 335 17.96 1.68 12.18
CA LYS A 335 19.09 2.33 11.54
C LYS A 335 20.39 1.59 11.82
N GLY A 336 21.08 1.15 10.77
CA GLY A 336 22.30 0.34 10.84
C GLY A 336 22.10 -1.09 11.35
N LYS A 337 20.84 -1.54 11.55
CA LYS A 337 20.50 -2.90 12.01
C LYS A 337 19.45 -3.57 11.12
N ASN A 338 19.03 -2.91 10.04
CA ASN A 338 18.04 -3.47 9.13
C ASN A 338 18.63 -4.59 8.28
N GLN A 339 17.78 -5.56 7.95
CA GLN A 339 18.08 -6.57 6.94
C GLN A 339 17.50 -6.09 5.62
N SER A 340 18.36 -5.68 4.70
CA SER A 340 17.93 -5.19 3.39
C SER A 340 19.02 -5.38 2.34
N LEU A 341 18.63 -5.42 1.07
CA LEU A 341 19.59 -5.46 -0.05
C LEU A 341 20.55 -4.27 -0.02
N ILE A 342 20.07 -3.08 0.32
CA ILE A 342 20.92 -1.88 0.42
C ILE A 342 22.05 -2.10 1.43
N ASN A 343 21.72 -2.65 2.60
CA ASN A 343 22.71 -2.94 3.62
C ASN A 343 23.69 -4.06 3.18
N GLU A 344 23.18 -5.10 2.48
CA GLU A 344 24.04 -6.16 1.93
C GLU A 344 25.02 -5.61 0.89
N PHE A 345 24.56 -4.77 -0.03
CA PHE A 345 25.42 -4.16 -1.03
C PHE A 345 26.44 -3.18 -0.42
N ASN A 346 26.05 -2.37 0.58
CA ASN A 346 26.97 -1.53 1.35
C ASN A 346 28.07 -2.36 2.02
N ASN A 347 27.72 -3.50 2.64
CA ASN A 347 28.67 -4.41 3.29
C ASN A 347 29.63 -5.06 2.30
N ASN A 348 29.28 -5.10 1.01
CA ASN A 348 30.13 -5.58 -0.09
C ASN A 348 30.87 -4.46 -0.83
N GLY A 349 30.84 -3.21 -0.32
CA GLY A 349 31.56 -2.06 -0.83
C GLY A 349 30.98 -1.44 -2.10
N TYR A 350 29.66 -1.55 -2.29
CA TYR A 350 28.94 -0.84 -3.35
C TYR A 350 28.61 0.59 -2.94
N GLU A 351 28.55 1.50 -3.91
CA GLU A 351 27.84 2.77 -3.78
C GLU A 351 26.34 2.49 -3.99
N THR A 352 25.52 2.75 -2.98
CA THR A 352 24.09 2.44 -3.00
C THR A 352 23.24 3.68 -3.22
N MET A 353 22.24 3.59 -4.10
CA MET A 353 21.37 4.72 -4.39
C MET A 353 19.91 4.35 -4.64
N TYR A 354 19.03 5.32 -4.37
CA TYR A 354 17.62 5.28 -4.73
C TYR A 354 17.30 6.37 -5.74
N LEU A 355 16.48 6.06 -6.75
CA LEU A 355 16.17 6.96 -7.84
C LEU A 355 14.70 6.83 -8.24
N THR A 356 13.93 7.93 -8.16
CA THR A 356 12.52 7.91 -8.47
C THR A 356 12.00 9.28 -8.93
N PRO A 357 11.01 9.36 -9.85
CA PRO A 357 10.32 10.61 -10.20
C PRO A 357 9.37 11.12 -9.11
N TRP A 358 9.07 10.33 -8.11
CA TRP A 358 8.20 10.74 -7.00
C TRP A 358 8.89 11.72 -6.05
N GLY A 359 8.09 12.40 -5.22
CA GLY A 359 8.62 13.32 -4.20
C GLY A 359 9.27 12.60 -3.02
N GLU A 360 10.21 13.26 -2.36
CA GLU A 360 10.99 12.70 -1.23
C GLU A 360 10.15 12.33 0.00
N THR A 361 8.96 12.92 0.14
CA THR A 361 8.03 12.65 1.25
C THR A 361 7.02 11.55 0.92
N SER A 362 6.90 11.16 -0.36
CA SER A 362 6.02 10.08 -0.79
C SER A 362 6.35 8.80 -0.01
N TYR A 363 5.36 8.24 0.70
CA TYR A 363 5.53 7.09 1.61
C TYR A 363 6.71 7.22 2.58
N ARG A 364 7.13 8.44 2.93
CA ARG A 364 8.32 8.70 3.77
C ARG A 364 9.63 8.15 3.15
N SER A 365 9.71 8.03 1.84
CA SER A 365 10.82 7.33 1.15
C SER A 365 12.19 7.87 1.55
N LYS A 366 12.38 9.19 1.66
CA LYS A 366 13.66 9.78 2.12
C LYS A 366 14.06 9.27 3.52
N TYR A 367 13.10 9.21 4.44
CA TYR A 367 13.35 8.67 5.78
C TYR A 367 13.68 7.17 5.72
N VAL A 368 12.89 6.39 4.98
CA VAL A 368 13.10 4.95 4.83
C VAL A 368 14.48 4.65 4.26
N TYR A 369 14.86 5.29 3.16
CA TYR A 369 16.17 5.07 2.55
C TYR A 369 17.33 5.53 3.44
N SER A 370 17.12 6.54 4.30
CA SER A 370 18.10 6.90 5.33
C SER A 370 18.26 5.82 6.40
N ILE A 371 17.18 5.10 6.76
CA ILE A 371 17.23 3.95 7.67
C ILE A 371 17.92 2.75 7.02
N LEU A 372 17.63 2.51 5.73
CA LEU A 372 18.24 1.45 4.94
C LEU A 372 19.74 1.69 4.72
N GLY A 373 20.21 2.93 4.83
CA GLY A 373 21.61 3.30 4.68
C GLY A 373 22.03 3.52 3.23
N ALA A 374 21.11 4.02 2.38
CA ALA A 374 21.47 4.41 1.01
C ALA A 374 22.44 5.60 1.03
N ASP A 375 23.53 5.53 0.25
CA ASP A 375 24.52 6.61 0.16
C ASP A 375 23.96 7.84 -0.57
N LYS A 376 23.03 7.63 -1.51
CA LYS A 376 22.46 8.70 -2.30
C LYS A 376 20.98 8.42 -2.61
N THR A 377 20.19 9.48 -2.59
CA THR A 377 18.79 9.46 -3.05
C THR A 377 18.56 10.59 -4.06
N ILE A 378 17.86 10.30 -5.17
CA ILE A 378 17.54 11.25 -6.24
C ILE A 378 16.03 11.20 -6.46
N TYR A 379 15.37 12.35 -6.34
CA TYR A 379 13.92 12.50 -6.43
C TYR A 379 13.51 13.36 -7.63
N GLY A 380 12.23 13.38 -7.95
CA GLY A 380 11.68 13.97 -9.17
C GLY A 380 12.14 15.38 -9.50
N ASN A 381 12.35 16.24 -8.48
CA ASN A 381 12.85 17.60 -8.67
C ASN A 381 14.34 17.68 -9.10
N GLU A 382 15.08 16.60 -8.97
CA GLU A 382 16.49 16.49 -9.36
C GLU A 382 16.66 15.79 -10.73
N LEU A 383 15.61 15.13 -11.23
CA LEU A 383 15.61 14.45 -12.51
C LEU A 383 15.47 15.45 -13.67
N LYS A 384 16.12 15.18 -14.80
CA LYS A 384 16.22 16.13 -15.91
C LYS A 384 15.50 15.67 -17.18
N GLY A 385 14.87 14.51 -17.15
CA GLY A 385 14.17 13.94 -18.29
C GLY A 385 12.80 14.59 -18.55
N LYS A 386 12.02 13.95 -19.40
CA LYS A 386 10.72 14.46 -19.87
C LYS A 386 9.59 13.57 -19.41
N ASN A 387 8.43 14.16 -19.26
CA ASN A 387 7.18 13.42 -19.11
C ASN A 387 6.71 12.85 -20.46
N LYS A 388 6.02 11.71 -20.40
CA LYS A 388 5.11 11.25 -21.45
C LYS A 388 3.71 11.14 -20.85
N GLY A 389 2.76 11.89 -21.40
CA GLY A 389 1.47 12.11 -20.73
C GLY A 389 1.65 12.86 -19.41
N THR A 390 0.99 12.37 -18.36
CA THR A 390 0.96 13.04 -17.04
C THR A 390 2.26 12.88 -16.26
N TYR A 391 3.00 11.78 -16.47
CA TYR A 391 4.09 11.36 -15.59
C TYR A 391 5.44 11.36 -16.30
N TYR A 392 6.50 11.34 -15.50
CA TYR A 392 7.87 11.18 -15.95
C TYR A 392 8.01 9.87 -16.74
N SER A 393 8.61 9.94 -17.95
CA SER A 393 8.64 8.77 -18.83
C SER A 393 9.64 7.71 -18.36
N ASP A 394 9.31 6.44 -18.61
CA ASP A 394 10.21 5.31 -18.33
C ASP A 394 11.50 5.42 -19.13
N GLU A 395 11.44 5.92 -20.37
CA GLU A 395 12.61 6.20 -21.18
C GLU A 395 13.54 7.21 -20.48
N SER A 396 12.99 8.28 -19.91
CA SER A 396 13.76 9.27 -19.17
C SER A 396 14.41 8.68 -17.93
N LEU A 397 13.64 7.92 -17.13
CA LEU A 397 14.13 7.27 -15.91
C LEU A 397 15.27 6.28 -16.23
N MET A 398 15.11 5.48 -17.27
CA MET A 398 16.14 4.53 -17.68
C MET A 398 17.40 5.22 -18.23
N ASN A 399 17.25 6.41 -18.82
CA ASN A 399 18.39 7.25 -19.18
C ASN A 399 19.11 7.79 -17.94
N ASP A 400 18.38 8.25 -16.93
CA ASP A 400 18.98 8.70 -15.67
C ASP A 400 19.72 7.55 -14.95
N ILE A 401 19.15 6.34 -14.95
CA ILE A 401 19.81 5.13 -14.42
C ILE A 401 21.12 4.88 -15.18
N TYR A 402 21.09 4.89 -16.53
CA TYR A 402 22.29 4.72 -17.35
C TYR A 402 23.34 5.79 -17.06
N ASP A 403 22.93 7.04 -16.85
CA ASP A 403 23.83 8.14 -16.51
C ASP A 403 24.55 7.93 -15.18
N GLN A 404 23.91 7.27 -14.21
CA GLN A 404 24.60 6.84 -12.98
C GLN A 404 25.58 5.67 -13.26
N LEU A 405 25.18 4.69 -14.07
CA LEU A 405 26.00 3.52 -14.36
C LEU A 405 27.30 3.88 -15.14
N LYS A 406 27.23 4.75 -16.13
CA LYS A 406 28.39 5.14 -16.96
C LYS A 406 29.50 5.86 -16.19
N THR A 407 29.19 6.36 -14.98
CA THR A 407 30.19 7.00 -14.11
C THR A 407 30.91 6.01 -13.19
N THR A 408 30.58 4.72 -13.29
CA THR A 408 31.22 3.67 -12.50
C THR A 408 32.65 3.45 -12.96
N SER A 409 33.63 3.61 -12.08
CA SER A 409 35.01 3.30 -12.36
C SER A 409 35.31 1.80 -12.13
N LYS A 410 36.29 1.27 -12.82
CA LYS A 410 36.69 -0.15 -12.70
C LYS A 410 37.01 -0.51 -11.23
N GLY A 411 36.34 -1.53 -10.72
CA GLY A 411 36.48 -1.99 -9.32
C GLY A 411 35.54 -1.37 -8.33
N ASN A 412 34.84 -0.29 -8.68
CA ASN A 412 33.76 0.28 -7.89
C ASN A 412 32.42 -0.15 -8.50
N TYR A 413 31.53 -0.68 -7.70
CA TYR A 413 30.22 -1.16 -8.16
C TYR A 413 29.11 -0.33 -7.55
N LYS A 414 27.99 -0.26 -8.26
CA LYS A 414 26.79 0.45 -7.83
C LYS A 414 25.62 -0.51 -7.66
N PHE A 415 24.85 -0.26 -6.61
CA PHE A 415 23.51 -0.79 -6.45
C PHE A 415 22.51 0.35 -6.60
N ILE A 416 21.60 0.23 -7.55
CA ILE A 416 20.57 1.23 -7.82
C ILE A 416 19.21 0.58 -7.62
N MET A 417 18.46 1.01 -6.61
CA MET A 417 17.03 0.80 -6.55
C MET A 417 16.33 1.96 -7.25
N ALA A 418 15.46 1.66 -8.20
CA ALA A 418 14.68 2.68 -8.89
C ALA A 418 13.19 2.31 -8.92
N ALA A 419 12.31 3.32 -8.88
CA ALA A 419 10.89 3.14 -9.03
C ALA A 419 10.34 4.08 -10.11
N SER A 420 9.63 3.55 -11.11
CA SER A 420 9.02 4.33 -12.17
C SER A 420 7.64 4.87 -11.78
N GLY A 421 7.05 5.67 -12.65
CA GLY A 421 5.72 6.24 -12.42
C GLY A 421 4.92 6.46 -13.70
N GLN A 422 5.49 6.20 -14.90
CA GLN A 422 4.79 6.53 -16.13
C GLN A 422 3.43 5.84 -16.24
N ASN A 423 3.33 4.58 -15.84
CA ASN A 423 2.10 3.82 -15.97
C ASN A 423 1.15 3.90 -14.76
N HIS A 424 1.41 4.81 -13.82
CA HIS A 424 0.51 5.09 -12.69
C HIS A 424 -0.84 5.63 -13.15
N PHE A 425 -1.93 5.33 -12.43
CA PHE A 425 -3.25 5.92 -12.71
C PHE A 425 -3.25 7.47 -12.56
N PRO A 426 -4.23 8.21 -13.09
CA PRO A 426 -5.43 7.77 -13.82
C PRO A 426 -5.11 7.37 -15.26
N TYR A 427 -5.90 6.41 -15.78
CA TYR A 427 -5.75 5.93 -17.17
C TYR A 427 -6.59 6.71 -18.16
N LEU A 428 -7.59 7.47 -17.70
CA LEU A 428 -8.36 8.39 -18.56
C LEU A 428 -7.58 9.69 -18.74
N ASP A 429 -7.61 10.21 -19.97
CA ASP A 429 -7.00 11.49 -20.35
C ASP A 429 -5.50 11.61 -20.02
N LYS A 430 -4.83 10.47 -19.90
CA LYS A 430 -3.41 10.38 -19.51
C LYS A 430 -2.47 10.85 -20.61
N TYR A 431 -2.75 10.45 -21.84
CA TYR A 431 -1.92 10.71 -23.01
C TYR A 431 -2.68 11.56 -24.04
N LYS A 432 -1.97 12.37 -24.81
CA LYS A 432 -2.48 13.01 -26.04
C LYS A 432 -2.58 11.95 -27.14
N GLU A 433 -3.42 12.17 -28.13
CA GLU A 433 -3.60 11.22 -29.23
C GLU A 433 -2.27 10.93 -29.98
N SER A 434 -1.39 11.93 -30.08
CA SER A 434 -0.06 11.80 -30.66
C SER A 434 0.92 10.93 -29.87
N ASP A 435 0.62 10.63 -28.60
CA ASP A 435 1.50 9.85 -27.72
C ASP A 435 1.21 8.35 -27.79
N TYR A 436 0.09 7.98 -28.45
CA TYR A 436 -0.30 6.59 -28.60
C TYR A 436 0.36 5.93 -29.82
N ASP A 437 1.09 4.86 -29.56
CA ASP A 437 1.51 3.89 -30.59
C ASP A 437 0.56 2.68 -30.66
N VAL A 438 -0.22 2.43 -29.59
CA VAL A 438 -1.09 1.27 -29.41
C VAL A 438 -2.55 1.64 -29.63
N ASN A 439 -3.29 0.78 -30.38
CA ASN A 439 -4.73 0.85 -30.48
C ASN A 439 -5.39 -0.36 -29.85
N VAL A 440 -6.55 -0.12 -29.23
CA VAL A 440 -7.29 -1.13 -28.47
C VAL A 440 -8.75 -1.14 -28.96
N LYS A 441 -9.32 -2.35 -29.09
CA LYS A 441 -10.72 -2.58 -29.37
C LYS A 441 -11.30 -3.52 -28.33
N SER A 442 -12.57 -3.33 -28.01
CA SER A 442 -13.33 -4.26 -27.18
C SER A 442 -14.76 -4.32 -27.64
N THR A 443 -15.33 -5.53 -27.62
CA THR A 443 -16.77 -5.77 -27.78
C THR A 443 -17.45 -5.97 -26.42
N LYS A 444 -16.68 -6.11 -25.36
CA LYS A 444 -17.14 -6.36 -23.98
C LYS A 444 -17.33 -5.06 -23.19
N TYR A 445 -16.51 -4.05 -23.47
CA TYR A 445 -16.42 -2.81 -22.70
C TYR A 445 -16.82 -1.59 -23.50
N ASP A 446 -17.32 -0.56 -22.81
CA ASP A 446 -17.65 0.73 -23.39
C ASP A 446 -16.37 1.50 -23.83
N LYS A 447 -16.57 2.66 -24.44
CA LYS A 447 -15.49 3.51 -24.96
C LYS A 447 -14.58 4.02 -23.83
N GLU A 448 -15.12 4.32 -22.65
CA GLU A 448 -14.36 4.84 -21.51
C GLU A 448 -13.40 3.77 -20.99
N ALA A 449 -13.91 2.57 -20.70
CA ALA A 449 -13.07 1.44 -20.28
C ALA A 449 -12.04 1.04 -21.35
N THR A 450 -12.45 1.04 -22.63
CA THR A 450 -11.53 0.75 -23.75
C THR A 450 -10.38 1.76 -23.82
N ASN A 451 -10.63 3.04 -23.56
CA ASN A 451 -9.60 4.07 -23.49
C ASN A 451 -8.68 3.89 -22.28
N MET A 452 -9.20 3.43 -21.12
CA MET A 452 -8.36 3.09 -19.96
C MET A 452 -7.39 1.96 -20.30
N PHE A 453 -7.88 0.88 -20.94
CA PHE A 453 -7.03 -0.22 -21.41
C PHE A 453 -6.00 0.24 -22.45
N ARG A 454 -6.37 1.17 -23.33
CA ARG A 454 -5.43 1.76 -24.31
C ARG A 454 -4.30 2.50 -23.63
N SER A 455 -4.61 3.31 -22.63
CA SER A 455 -3.60 4.05 -21.85
C SER A 455 -2.69 3.11 -21.09
N TYR A 456 -3.23 2.09 -20.46
CA TYR A 456 -2.46 1.07 -19.77
C TYR A 456 -1.53 0.31 -20.72
N ALA A 457 -2.07 -0.17 -21.85
CA ALA A 457 -1.29 -0.88 -22.86
C ALA A 457 -0.17 -0.01 -23.46
N GLN A 458 -0.41 1.29 -23.64
CA GLN A 458 0.64 2.23 -24.09
C GLN A 458 1.78 2.30 -23.08
N GLY A 459 1.48 2.38 -21.76
CA GLY A 459 2.50 2.39 -20.72
C GLY A 459 3.34 1.12 -20.71
N ILE A 460 2.72 -0.06 -20.87
CA ILE A 460 3.42 -1.34 -20.96
C ILE A 460 4.34 -1.39 -22.20
N TYR A 461 3.84 -0.95 -23.36
CA TYR A 461 4.61 -0.88 -24.60
C TYR A 461 5.84 0.05 -24.46
N ASP A 462 5.65 1.19 -23.80
CA ASP A 462 6.73 2.15 -23.54
C ASP A 462 7.78 1.57 -22.57
N ALA A 463 7.35 0.87 -21.52
CA ALA A 463 8.25 0.24 -20.55
C ALA A 463 9.11 -0.87 -21.20
N ASP A 464 8.50 -1.73 -22.02
CA ASP A 464 9.22 -2.75 -22.81
C ASP A 464 10.29 -2.12 -23.71
N LYS A 465 9.91 -1.04 -24.42
CA LYS A 465 10.82 -0.30 -25.32
C LYS A 465 11.96 0.37 -24.56
N ALA A 466 11.66 0.99 -23.42
CA ALA A 466 12.63 1.67 -22.58
C ALA A 466 13.64 0.67 -21.97
N LEU A 467 13.15 -0.48 -21.47
CA LEU A 467 14.01 -1.55 -20.98
C LEU A 467 15.01 -2.04 -22.06
N ASN A 468 14.53 -2.27 -23.28
CA ASN A 468 15.39 -2.69 -24.38
C ASN A 468 16.43 -1.61 -24.73
N GLN A 469 16.08 -0.34 -24.66
CA GLN A 469 17.03 0.76 -24.86
C GLN A 469 18.11 0.78 -23.77
N LEU A 470 17.72 0.62 -22.50
CA LEU A 470 18.67 0.50 -21.40
C LEU A 470 19.56 -0.73 -21.56
N TYR A 471 18.98 -1.88 -21.91
CA TYR A 471 19.72 -3.12 -22.15
C TYR A 471 20.79 -2.94 -23.25
N LYS A 472 20.43 -2.33 -24.39
CA LYS A 472 21.40 -2.02 -25.46
C LYS A 472 22.52 -1.09 -25.00
N LYS A 473 22.22 -0.13 -24.13
CA LYS A 473 23.23 0.80 -23.61
C LYS A 473 24.19 0.12 -22.66
N ILE A 474 23.71 -0.75 -21.76
CA ILE A 474 24.60 -1.45 -20.83
C ILE A 474 25.54 -2.45 -21.54
N GLN A 475 25.17 -2.97 -22.73
CA GLN A 475 26.09 -3.80 -23.54
C GLN A 475 27.40 -3.09 -23.89
N ASN A 476 27.41 -1.76 -23.90
CA ASN A 476 28.59 -0.95 -24.18
C ASN A 476 29.36 -0.53 -22.92
N LEU A 477 29.00 -1.01 -21.75
CA LEU A 477 29.70 -0.75 -20.50
C LEU A 477 30.82 -1.80 -20.29
N ASP A 478 32.02 -1.35 -19.95
CA ASP A 478 33.13 -2.25 -19.58
C ASP A 478 32.86 -2.96 -18.24
N THR A 479 32.07 -2.35 -17.36
CA THR A 479 31.75 -2.92 -16.05
C THR A 479 30.58 -3.90 -16.17
N PRO A 480 30.72 -5.13 -15.67
CA PRO A 480 29.59 -6.05 -15.57
C PRO A 480 28.38 -5.40 -14.91
N THR A 481 27.22 -5.55 -15.52
CA THR A 481 25.99 -4.89 -15.08
C THR A 481 24.79 -5.81 -15.24
N ILE A 482 23.99 -5.92 -14.19
CA ILE A 482 22.72 -6.66 -14.13
C ILE A 482 21.60 -5.64 -13.99
N VAL A 483 20.53 -5.82 -14.75
CA VAL A 483 19.28 -5.05 -14.64
C VAL A 483 18.14 -6.02 -14.35
N VAL A 484 17.46 -5.81 -13.25
CA VAL A 484 16.25 -6.50 -12.83
C VAL A 484 15.12 -5.52 -12.92
N MET A 485 14.13 -5.75 -13.79
CA MET A 485 12.90 -4.98 -13.85
C MET A 485 11.75 -5.85 -13.40
N PHE A 486 10.88 -5.33 -12.54
CA PHE A 486 9.71 -6.06 -12.04
C PHE A 486 8.49 -5.16 -11.92
N GLY A 487 7.30 -5.76 -12.11
CA GLY A 487 6.01 -5.09 -11.88
C GLY A 487 5.61 -5.19 -10.42
N ASP A 488 5.10 -4.11 -9.87
CA ASP A 488 4.74 -3.97 -8.47
C ASP A 488 3.37 -4.54 -8.13
N HIS A 489 2.39 -4.36 -8.99
CA HIS A 489 1.02 -4.87 -8.87
C HIS A 489 0.27 -4.74 -10.20
N GLN A 490 -0.90 -5.37 -10.29
CA GLN A 490 -1.85 -5.11 -11.37
C GLN A 490 -2.55 -3.75 -11.17
N PRO A 491 -2.93 -3.06 -12.25
CA PRO A 491 -3.64 -1.79 -12.12
C PRO A 491 -5.09 -2.00 -11.65
N PHE A 492 -5.57 -1.11 -10.79
CA PHE A 492 -7.00 -0.98 -10.54
C PHE A 492 -7.63 -0.14 -11.66
N MET A 493 -8.67 -0.66 -12.30
CA MET A 493 -9.41 0.00 -13.39
C MET A 493 -10.91 0.03 -13.07
N GLY A 494 -11.27 0.74 -12.01
CA GLY A 494 -12.66 0.86 -11.58
C GLY A 494 -13.47 1.84 -12.43
N LYS A 495 -14.79 1.62 -12.50
CA LYS A 495 -15.74 2.63 -12.98
C LYS A 495 -15.71 3.87 -12.10
N LYS A 496 -16.10 5.02 -12.67
CA LYS A 496 -16.29 6.28 -11.93
C LYS A 496 -17.18 6.17 -10.68
N ASP A 497 -18.06 5.17 -10.63
CA ASP A 497 -18.95 4.89 -9.50
C ASP A 497 -18.45 3.80 -8.56
N ASN A 498 -17.23 3.31 -8.74
CA ASN A 498 -16.59 2.21 -7.99
C ASN A 498 -17.44 0.92 -7.91
N THR A 499 -18.35 0.69 -8.87
CA THR A 499 -19.25 -0.47 -8.85
C THR A 499 -18.64 -1.70 -9.50
N SER A 500 -17.56 -1.56 -10.25
CA SER A 500 -16.85 -2.70 -10.86
C SER A 500 -15.43 -2.34 -11.25
N ASP A 501 -14.53 -3.28 -11.10
CA ASP A 501 -13.17 -3.21 -11.63
C ASP A 501 -13.13 -3.91 -13.01
N TYR A 502 -12.84 -3.16 -14.04
CA TYR A 502 -12.78 -3.69 -15.40
C TYR A 502 -11.66 -4.70 -15.61
N LEU A 503 -10.51 -4.51 -14.96
CA LEU A 503 -9.39 -5.43 -15.07
C LEU A 503 -9.72 -6.77 -14.40
N GLN A 504 -10.25 -6.72 -13.18
CA GLN A 504 -10.70 -7.90 -12.45
C GLN A 504 -11.73 -8.68 -13.25
N ASN A 505 -12.75 -8.00 -13.83
CA ASN A 505 -13.76 -8.62 -14.70
C ASN A 505 -13.17 -9.24 -15.98
N SER A 506 -12.00 -8.81 -16.42
CA SER A 506 -11.31 -9.38 -17.59
C SER A 506 -10.50 -10.63 -17.23
N TYR A 507 -10.03 -10.73 -15.99
CA TYR A 507 -9.37 -11.93 -15.47
C TYR A 507 -10.33 -13.00 -14.99
N PHE A 508 -11.50 -12.64 -14.46
CA PHE A 508 -12.51 -13.57 -13.95
C PHE A 508 -13.23 -14.31 -15.10
N ASN A 509 -12.50 -15.16 -15.78
CA ASN A 509 -13.01 -16.00 -16.86
C ASN A 509 -13.09 -17.49 -16.48
N THR A 510 -12.83 -17.84 -15.23
CA THR A 510 -12.97 -19.20 -14.69
C THR A 510 -13.88 -19.21 -13.46
N ASN A 511 -14.41 -20.37 -13.11
CA ASN A 511 -15.16 -20.58 -11.87
C ASN A 511 -14.23 -20.90 -10.68
N ASP A 512 -12.91 -20.87 -10.87
CA ASP A 512 -11.92 -21.15 -9.85
C ASP A 512 -11.45 -19.81 -9.24
N GLU A 513 -11.86 -19.55 -8.01
CA GLU A 513 -11.53 -18.32 -7.28
C GLU A 513 -10.02 -18.20 -7.01
N ILE A 514 -9.33 -19.30 -6.72
CA ILE A 514 -7.88 -19.32 -6.46
C ILE A 514 -7.11 -18.94 -7.71
N ILE A 515 -7.48 -19.51 -8.88
CA ILE A 515 -6.83 -19.15 -10.15
C ILE A 515 -7.06 -17.68 -10.49
N ASN A 516 -8.26 -17.17 -10.26
CA ASN A 516 -8.57 -15.76 -10.52
C ASN A 516 -7.77 -14.85 -9.59
N ASP A 517 -7.64 -15.20 -8.31
CA ASP A 517 -6.85 -14.45 -7.33
C ASP A 517 -5.35 -14.45 -7.71
N ILE A 518 -4.76 -15.57 -8.04
CA ILE A 518 -3.38 -15.67 -8.51
C ILE A 518 -3.15 -14.75 -9.73
N ARG A 519 -4.08 -14.69 -10.69
CA ARG A 519 -3.97 -13.82 -11.87
C ARG A 519 -3.93 -12.35 -11.52
N LEU A 520 -4.73 -11.91 -10.54
CA LEU A 520 -4.73 -10.53 -10.06
C LEU A 520 -3.42 -10.14 -9.38
N HIS A 521 -2.74 -11.11 -8.80
CA HIS A 521 -1.47 -10.93 -8.08
C HIS A 521 -0.24 -11.36 -8.91
N THR A 522 -0.39 -11.55 -10.22
CA THR A 522 0.72 -11.92 -11.10
C THR A 522 1.15 -10.75 -11.98
N THR A 523 2.42 -10.36 -11.85
CA THR A 523 3.10 -9.39 -12.69
C THR A 523 4.25 -10.06 -13.47
N LYS A 524 5.21 -9.31 -14.01
CA LYS A 524 6.38 -9.82 -14.69
C LYS A 524 7.66 -9.38 -14.00
N ALA A 525 8.69 -10.25 -14.03
CA ALA A 525 10.06 -9.89 -13.71
C ALA A 525 10.99 -10.30 -14.86
N VAL A 526 11.98 -9.44 -15.13
CA VAL A 526 12.96 -9.60 -16.21
C VAL A 526 14.35 -9.33 -15.68
N ILE A 527 15.30 -10.26 -15.90
CA ILE A 527 16.70 -10.10 -15.49
C ILE A 527 17.58 -10.17 -16.73
N LEU A 528 18.30 -9.09 -16.98
CA LEU A 528 19.20 -8.89 -18.11
C LEU A 528 20.61 -8.56 -17.61
N ALA A 529 21.64 -8.96 -18.36
CA ALA A 529 23.01 -8.58 -18.05
C ALA A 529 23.81 -8.31 -19.34
N ASN A 530 24.92 -7.57 -19.22
CA ASN A 530 25.89 -7.41 -20.31
C ASN A 530 26.94 -8.53 -20.30
N PHE A 531 26.63 -9.64 -19.70
CA PHE A 531 27.42 -10.88 -19.71
C PHE A 531 26.46 -12.07 -19.62
N LYS A 532 27.01 -13.27 -19.91
CA LYS A 532 26.22 -14.49 -19.84
C LYS A 532 25.77 -14.80 -18.40
N LEU A 533 24.45 -14.91 -18.17
CA LEU A 533 23.88 -15.37 -16.92
C LEU A 533 23.82 -16.90 -16.89
N ASP A 534 23.99 -17.49 -15.73
CA ASP A 534 23.57 -18.87 -15.47
C ASP A 534 22.08 -18.88 -15.16
N THR A 535 21.31 -19.51 -16.03
CA THR A 535 19.84 -19.61 -16.00
C THR A 535 19.38 -21.05 -15.75
N SER A 536 20.27 -21.90 -15.26
CA SER A 536 20.02 -23.35 -15.10
C SER A 536 18.88 -23.68 -14.14
N ASP A 537 18.45 -22.74 -13.29
CA ASP A 537 17.35 -22.95 -12.32
C ASP A 537 15.96 -23.02 -12.97
N ASN A 538 15.83 -22.62 -14.24
CA ASN A 538 14.56 -22.57 -14.98
C ASN A 538 13.41 -21.94 -14.18
N LEU A 539 13.59 -20.69 -13.79
CA LEU A 539 12.69 -19.94 -12.91
C LEU A 539 11.38 -19.63 -13.63
N GLU A 540 10.34 -20.44 -13.46
CA GLU A 540 9.02 -20.23 -14.08
C GLU A 540 8.22 -19.14 -13.40
N PHE A 541 8.27 -19.06 -12.07
CA PHE A 541 7.67 -17.99 -11.27
C PHE A 541 8.46 -17.76 -9.97
N ILE A 542 8.33 -16.58 -9.40
CA ILE A 542 8.93 -16.22 -8.12
C ILE A 542 8.01 -15.25 -7.36
N ASN A 543 8.02 -15.28 -6.04
CA ASN A 543 7.35 -14.25 -5.24
C ASN A 543 8.28 -13.04 -5.04
N SER A 544 7.71 -11.83 -4.96
CA SER A 544 8.45 -10.57 -4.77
C SER A 544 9.39 -10.60 -3.56
N SER A 545 9.02 -11.27 -2.46
CA SER A 545 9.87 -11.40 -1.28
C SER A 545 11.16 -12.22 -1.52
N TYR A 546 11.19 -13.07 -2.53
CA TYR A 546 12.38 -13.87 -2.86
C TYR A 546 13.24 -13.24 -3.97
N LEU A 547 12.69 -12.36 -4.80
CA LEU A 547 13.39 -11.84 -5.99
C LEU A 547 14.74 -11.20 -5.64
N GLY A 548 14.78 -10.36 -4.60
CA GLY A 548 16.02 -9.70 -4.18
C GLY A 548 17.06 -10.68 -3.64
N ALA A 549 16.62 -11.65 -2.82
CA ALA A 549 17.49 -12.69 -2.28
C ALA A 549 18.05 -13.60 -3.39
N TYR A 550 17.22 -14.00 -4.35
CA TYR A 550 17.64 -14.77 -5.52
C TYR A 550 18.78 -14.09 -6.28
N VAL A 551 18.61 -12.81 -6.64
CA VAL A 551 19.65 -12.06 -7.35
C VAL A 551 20.92 -11.97 -6.52
N LEU A 552 20.80 -11.65 -5.23
CA LEU A 552 21.95 -11.49 -4.34
C LEU A 552 22.74 -12.80 -4.18
N ASN A 553 22.06 -13.94 -3.98
CA ASN A 553 22.72 -15.24 -3.77
C ASN A 553 23.35 -15.81 -5.04
N LYS A 554 22.87 -15.43 -6.24
CA LYS A 554 23.51 -15.80 -7.51
C LYS A 554 24.84 -15.07 -7.73
N MET A 555 25.04 -13.91 -7.13
CA MET A 555 26.24 -13.08 -7.34
C MET A 555 27.43 -13.54 -6.48
N ASP A 556 28.64 -13.33 -7.00
CA ASP A 556 29.88 -13.55 -6.25
C ASP A 556 30.08 -12.44 -5.19
N LEU A 557 29.31 -12.55 -4.10
CA LEU A 557 29.28 -11.62 -2.98
C LEU A 557 29.26 -12.36 -1.64
N LYS A 558 29.66 -11.66 -0.58
CA LYS A 558 29.45 -12.15 0.77
C LYS A 558 28.01 -11.87 1.18
N VAL A 559 27.19 -12.90 1.24
CA VAL A 559 25.78 -12.82 1.60
C VAL A 559 25.58 -13.18 3.05
N SER A 560 24.73 -12.43 3.77
CA SER A 560 24.35 -12.72 5.16
C SER A 560 23.55 -14.04 5.27
N ASP A 561 23.58 -14.65 6.45
CA ASP A 561 22.82 -15.86 6.71
C ASP A 561 21.31 -15.63 6.59
N TYR A 562 20.84 -14.40 6.83
CA TYR A 562 19.45 -14.02 6.61
C TYR A 562 19.03 -14.15 5.14
N PHE A 563 19.77 -13.55 4.20
CA PHE A 563 19.41 -13.63 2.79
C PHE A 563 19.67 -15.02 2.18
N LYS A 564 20.58 -15.81 2.72
CA LYS A 564 20.70 -17.24 2.38
C LYS A 564 19.46 -18.03 2.83
N PHE A 565 18.89 -17.68 3.98
CA PHE A 565 17.66 -18.27 4.49
C PHE A 565 16.44 -17.86 3.66
N VAL A 566 16.36 -16.60 3.22
CA VAL A 566 15.26 -16.12 2.37
C VAL A 566 15.24 -16.82 1.01
N ASP A 567 16.41 -17.13 0.45
CA ASP A 567 16.54 -17.81 -0.86
C ASP A 567 16.34 -19.33 -0.77
N TYR A 568 16.41 -19.92 0.43
CA TYR A 568 16.23 -21.35 0.69
C TYR A 568 14.79 -21.81 0.63
#